data_c8d6a13448483899622cf7ef8e5827d2
#
_entry.id   c8d6a13448483899622cf7ef8e5827d2
#
_cell.length_a   1.000
_cell.length_b   1.000
_cell.length_c   1.000
_cell.angle_alpha   90.00
_cell.angle_beta   90.00
_cell.angle_gamma   90.00
#
_symmetry.space_group_name_H-M   'P 1'
#
loop_
_entity.id
_entity.type
_entity.pdbx_description
1 polymer ?
#
loop_
_entity_poly.entity_id
_entity_poly.type
_entity_poly.pdbx_seq_one_letter_code
_entity_poly.pdbx_strand_id
1 'polypeptide(L)'
;IGLTNPKDVKHNAYFGVADVKIDNKEGSYVVQNPMKSVLSELTVIIENVPKGTEMSGKALDAAWCLFPTQKNGDGDYGLPSIKPTEVEIPTILATESTLKSEVIRLMPTIQVSPASHVYLRLLLPNETLQEYDITAPAMKVGGKYELRLNYNQMQPKMNLEATINGWTNLN
;
A
#
# COMPACT_ATOMS: atom_id res chain seq x y z
N ILE A 1 13.93 -8.04 -6.33
CA ILE A 1 13.15 -7.11 -7.17
C ILE A 1 13.10 -5.77 -6.46
N GLY A 2 13.56 -4.70 -7.10
CA GLY A 2 13.53 -3.33 -6.60
C GLY A 2 12.82 -2.41 -7.58
N LEU A 3 12.25 -1.31 -7.09
CA LEU A 3 11.66 -0.27 -7.93
C LEU A 3 12.74 0.73 -8.35
N THR A 4 12.81 1.04 -9.63
CA THR A 4 13.73 2.08 -10.15
C THR A 4 13.27 3.47 -9.67
N ASN A 5 11.94 3.68 -9.64
CA ASN A 5 11.34 4.87 -9.07
C ASN A 5 10.17 4.46 -8.15
N PRO A 6 10.38 4.39 -6.83
CA PRO A 6 9.32 4.01 -5.89
C PRO A 6 8.20 5.06 -5.77
N LYS A 7 8.43 6.29 -6.23
CA LYS A 7 7.47 7.39 -6.14
C LYS A 7 6.39 7.36 -7.24
N ASP A 8 6.64 6.70 -8.35
CA ASP A 8 5.73 6.63 -9.50
C ASP A 8 5.75 5.21 -10.10
N VAL A 9 4.97 4.31 -9.53
CA VAL A 9 4.88 2.91 -9.96
C VAL A 9 3.69 2.71 -10.89
N LYS A 10 3.92 2.77 -12.19
CA LYS A 10 2.86 2.69 -13.23
C LYS A 10 2.41 1.27 -13.52
N HIS A 11 3.31 0.30 -13.38
CA HIS A 11 3.06 -1.08 -13.80
C HIS A 11 3.20 -2.03 -12.63
N ASN A 12 2.40 -3.09 -12.65
CA ASN A 12 2.54 -4.17 -11.69
C ASN A 12 3.67 -5.11 -12.14
N ALA A 13 4.32 -5.75 -11.16
CA ALA A 13 5.30 -6.80 -11.38
C ALA A 13 4.81 -8.09 -10.70
N TYR A 14 5.18 -9.22 -11.28
CA TYR A 14 4.74 -10.52 -10.79
C TYR A 14 5.93 -11.42 -10.56
N PHE A 15 5.82 -12.35 -9.63
CA PHE A 15 6.78 -13.42 -9.41
C PHE A 15 6.07 -14.71 -9.03
N GLY A 16 6.75 -15.83 -9.24
CA GLY A 16 6.33 -17.13 -8.77
C GLY A 16 7.56 -17.94 -8.35
N VAL A 17 7.45 -18.66 -7.25
CA VAL A 17 8.48 -19.57 -6.75
C VAL A 17 7.83 -20.91 -6.43
N ALA A 18 8.43 -22.00 -6.90
CA ALA A 18 7.98 -23.34 -6.61
C ALA A 18 9.16 -24.19 -6.11
N ASP A 19 8.92 -24.94 -5.04
CA ASP A 19 9.81 -26.01 -4.58
C ASP A 19 9.51 -27.28 -5.37
N VAL A 20 10.46 -27.77 -6.13
CA VAL A 20 10.32 -29.00 -6.91
C VAL A 20 11.16 -30.10 -6.30
N LYS A 21 10.51 -31.20 -5.86
CA LYS A 21 11.22 -32.43 -5.50
C LYS A 21 11.34 -33.31 -6.74
N ILE A 22 12.55 -33.55 -7.16
CA ILE A 22 12.83 -34.45 -8.29
C ILE A 22 13.18 -35.82 -7.70
N ASP A 23 12.29 -36.80 -7.93
CA ASP A 23 12.62 -38.21 -7.67
C ASP A 23 13.49 -38.68 -8.82
N ASN A 24 14.49 -39.54 -8.55
CA ASN A 24 15.44 -40.10 -9.52
C ASN A 24 14.76 -41.03 -10.56
N LYS A 25 13.55 -40.71 -10.99
CA LYS A 25 12.82 -41.42 -12.03
C LYS A 25 12.91 -40.66 -13.35
N GLU A 26 13.20 -41.36 -14.41
CA GLU A 26 13.11 -40.77 -15.76
C GLU A 26 11.68 -40.36 -16.03
N GLY A 27 11.45 -39.08 -16.43
CA GLY A 27 10.13 -38.58 -16.75
C GLY A 27 10.11 -37.05 -16.96
N SER A 28 9.02 -36.56 -17.49
CA SER A 28 8.75 -35.12 -17.64
C SER A 28 7.98 -34.62 -16.42
N TYR A 29 8.43 -33.50 -15.87
CA TYR A 29 7.78 -32.83 -14.73
C TYR A 29 7.10 -31.55 -15.21
N VAL A 30 5.82 -31.39 -14.89
CA VAL A 30 5.07 -30.16 -15.15
C VAL A 30 4.90 -29.44 -13.81
N VAL A 31 5.45 -28.24 -13.70
CA VAL A 31 5.31 -27.39 -12.52
C VAL A 31 4.34 -26.27 -12.87
N GLN A 32 3.19 -26.25 -12.20
CA GLN A 32 2.24 -25.14 -12.28
C GLN A 32 2.46 -24.24 -11.05
N ASN A 33 2.80 -22.98 -11.29
CA ASN A 33 3.01 -22.02 -10.21
C ASN A 33 2.22 -20.73 -10.49
N PRO A 34 1.23 -20.37 -9.67
CA PRO A 34 0.50 -19.13 -9.83
C PRO A 34 1.43 -17.93 -9.58
N MET A 35 1.41 -16.97 -10.50
CA MET A 35 2.12 -15.71 -10.34
C MET A 35 1.42 -14.83 -9.31
N LYS A 36 2.18 -14.28 -8.37
CA LYS A 36 1.70 -13.31 -7.38
C LYS A 36 2.16 -11.90 -7.77
N SER A 37 1.31 -10.89 -7.55
CA SER A 37 1.74 -9.49 -7.67
C SER A 37 2.84 -9.20 -6.63
N VAL A 38 3.88 -8.51 -7.04
CA VAL A 38 4.92 -8.01 -6.13
C VAL A 38 4.37 -6.88 -5.28
N LEU A 39 3.54 -6.02 -5.89
CA LEU A 39 3.07 -4.78 -5.31
C LEU A 39 1.76 -4.96 -4.57
N SER A 40 1.63 -4.21 -3.47
CA SER A 40 0.35 -3.92 -2.83
C SER A 40 -0.34 -2.78 -3.56
N GLU A 41 -1.65 -2.72 -3.46
CA GLU A 41 -2.49 -1.65 -4.00
C GLU A 41 -3.21 -0.94 -2.85
N LEU A 42 -3.14 0.40 -2.86
CA LEU A 42 -3.83 1.27 -1.90
C LEU A 42 -4.74 2.23 -2.64
N THR A 43 -5.97 2.35 -2.18
CA THR A 43 -6.91 3.40 -2.59
C THR A 43 -7.31 4.22 -1.36
N VAL A 44 -7.31 5.55 -1.47
CA VAL A 44 -7.74 6.46 -0.41
C VAL A 44 -9.05 7.11 -0.83
N ILE A 45 -10.06 7.04 0.04
CA ILE A 45 -11.37 7.67 -0.15
C ILE A 45 -11.67 8.53 1.08
N ILE A 46 -12.01 9.80 0.84
CA ILE A 46 -12.45 10.70 1.92
C ILE A 46 -13.83 11.25 1.53
N GLU A 47 -14.81 10.96 2.36
CA GLU A 47 -16.20 11.39 2.20
C GLU A 47 -16.50 12.67 2.98
N ASN A 48 -17.50 13.41 2.55
CA ASN A 48 -17.99 14.65 3.17
C ASN A 48 -16.94 15.79 3.25
N VAL A 49 -16.01 15.82 2.31
CA VAL A 49 -15.07 16.93 2.18
C VAL A 49 -15.74 18.17 1.56
N PRO A 50 -15.34 19.39 1.92
CA PRO A 50 -15.77 20.59 1.20
C PRO A 50 -15.36 20.53 -0.27
N LYS A 51 -16.26 20.89 -1.18
CA LYS A 51 -15.94 21.00 -2.61
C LYS A 51 -14.77 21.96 -2.82
N GLY A 52 -13.80 21.60 -3.65
CA GLY A 52 -12.59 22.39 -3.85
C GLY A 52 -11.45 22.07 -2.87
N THR A 53 -11.62 21.08 -1.99
CA THR A 53 -10.51 20.56 -1.18
C THR A 53 -9.51 19.81 -2.05
N GLU A 54 -8.22 20.08 -1.89
CA GLU A 54 -7.15 19.30 -2.50
C GLU A 54 -6.59 18.30 -1.49
N MET A 55 -6.42 17.04 -1.90
CA MET A 55 -5.74 16.00 -1.14
C MET A 55 -4.42 15.66 -1.80
N SER A 56 -3.36 15.55 -1.01
CA SER A 56 -2.08 14.94 -1.37
C SER A 56 -1.56 14.15 -0.19
N GLY A 57 -0.49 13.38 -0.37
CA GLY A 57 0.06 12.64 0.76
C GLY A 57 1.18 11.68 0.38
N LYS A 58 1.46 10.76 1.32
CA LYS A 58 2.47 9.72 1.16
C LYS A 58 2.03 8.44 1.88
N ALA A 59 2.29 7.30 1.27
CA ALA A 59 2.33 6.02 1.98
C ALA A 59 3.76 5.78 2.44
N LEU A 60 3.94 5.57 3.74
CA LEU A 60 5.23 5.39 4.39
C LEU A 60 5.50 3.90 4.65
N ASP A 61 6.73 3.58 5.06
CA ASP A 61 7.15 2.23 5.47
C ASP A 61 7.03 1.15 4.38
N ALA A 62 6.86 1.54 3.12
CA ALA A 62 6.98 0.60 2.01
C ALA A 62 8.42 0.09 1.91
N ALA A 63 8.63 -1.19 1.58
CA ALA A 63 9.95 -1.73 1.39
C ALA A 63 10.62 -1.17 0.13
N TRP A 64 11.94 -0.97 0.17
CA TRP A 64 12.71 -0.61 -1.01
C TRP A 64 12.71 -1.68 -2.09
N CYS A 65 12.76 -2.94 -1.69
CA CYS A 65 12.75 -4.09 -2.59
C CYS A 65 12.15 -5.33 -1.93
N LEU A 66 11.89 -6.33 -2.75
CA LEU A 66 11.41 -7.65 -2.35
C LEU A 66 12.43 -8.72 -2.76
N PHE A 67 12.65 -9.72 -1.90
CA PHE A 67 13.44 -10.92 -2.15
C PHE A 67 12.50 -12.09 -2.47
N PRO A 68 12.26 -12.40 -3.76
CA PRO A 68 11.20 -13.34 -4.15
C PRO A 68 11.39 -14.76 -3.61
N THR A 69 12.65 -15.21 -3.51
CA THR A 69 13.00 -16.57 -3.08
C THR A 69 13.16 -16.74 -1.58
N GLN A 70 13.04 -15.65 -0.82
CA GLN A 70 13.10 -15.69 0.63
C GLN A 70 11.70 -15.73 1.23
N LYS A 71 11.55 -16.46 2.34
CA LYS A 71 10.27 -16.57 3.07
C LYS A 71 10.16 -15.47 4.12
N ASN A 72 8.97 -14.91 4.25
CA ASN A 72 8.60 -13.97 5.30
C ASN A 72 8.29 -14.70 6.63
N GLY A 73 7.89 -13.95 7.65
CA GLY A 73 7.54 -14.50 8.97
C GLY A 73 6.34 -15.46 8.96
N ASP A 74 5.47 -15.37 7.96
CA ASP A 74 4.32 -16.26 7.76
C ASP A 74 4.70 -17.54 6.99
N GLY A 75 5.95 -17.64 6.51
CA GLY A 75 6.45 -18.75 5.72
C GLY A 75 6.18 -18.66 4.22
N ASP A 76 5.59 -17.56 3.76
CA ASP A 76 5.31 -17.27 2.35
C ASP A 76 6.54 -16.71 1.63
N TYR A 77 6.71 -17.08 0.36
CA TYR A 77 7.73 -16.46 -0.50
C TYR A 77 7.44 -14.99 -0.78
N GLY A 78 8.51 -14.19 -0.84
CA GLY A 78 8.45 -12.76 -1.05
C GLY A 78 8.71 -11.96 0.23
N LEU A 79 9.97 -11.95 0.67
CA LEU A 79 10.41 -11.22 1.86
C LEU A 79 10.65 -9.74 1.52
N PRO A 80 9.92 -8.77 2.14
CA PRO A 80 10.24 -7.36 2.00
C PRO A 80 11.59 -7.01 2.64
N SER A 81 12.30 -6.04 2.08
CA SER A 81 13.51 -5.50 2.70
C SER A 81 13.22 -4.75 4.00
N ILE A 82 14.24 -4.52 4.80
CA ILE A 82 14.16 -3.70 6.02
C ILE A 82 14.32 -2.21 5.73
N LYS A 83 14.75 -1.84 4.51
CA LYS A 83 14.95 -0.43 4.13
C LYS A 83 13.63 0.19 3.71
N PRO A 84 13.14 1.22 4.43
CA PRO A 84 11.89 1.89 4.08
C PRO A 84 12.05 2.80 2.87
N THR A 85 10.93 3.05 2.20
CA THR A 85 10.75 4.08 1.19
C THR A 85 9.37 4.71 1.33
N GLU A 86 9.21 5.87 0.69
CA GLU A 86 7.94 6.60 0.63
C GLU A 86 7.38 6.53 -0.78
N VAL A 87 6.05 6.40 -0.89
CA VAL A 87 5.34 6.45 -2.16
C VAL A 87 4.37 7.62 -2.14
N GLU A 88 4.46 8.51 -3.11
CA GLU A 88 3.62 9.70 -3.17
C GLU A 88 2.18 9.35 -3.57
N ILE A 89 1.24 9.98 -2.89
CA ILE A 89 -0.17 10.02 -3.26
C ILE A 89 -0.36 11.29 -4.08
N PRO A 90 -0.67 11.19 -5.37
CA PRO A 90 -0.81 12.35 -6.24
C PRO A 90 -1.87 13.32 -5.74
N THR A 91 -1.69 14.60 -6.04
CA THR A 91 -2.68 15.63 -5.68
C THR A 91 -3.98 15.41 -6.45
N ILE A 92 -5.10 15.44 -5.71
CA ILE A 92 -6.45 15.25 -6.23
C ILE A 92 -7.33 16.37 -5.72
N LEU A 93 -8.14 16.94 -6.61
CA LEU A 93 -9.12 17.98 -6.29
C LEU A 93 -10.52 17.39 -6.14
N ALA A 94 -11.20 17.71 -5.04
CA ALA A 94 -12.60 17.38 -4.84
C ALA A 94 -13.51 18.22 -5.74
N THR A 95 -14.09 17.61 -6.74
CA THR A 95 -15.10 18.24 -7.59
C THR A 95 -16.49 18.19 -6.96
N GLU A 96 -16.70 17.27 -6.04
CA GLU A 96 -17.90 17.04 -5.24
C GLU A 96 -17.52 16.89 -3.75
N SER A 97 -18.34 16.21 -2.97
CA SER A 97 -18.11 15.96 -1.53
C SER A 97 -17.24 14.72 -1.25
N THR A 98 -16.64 14.11 -2.28
CA THR A 98 -15.82 12.91 -2.12
C THR A 98 -14.50 13.07 -2.88
N LEU A 99 -13.41 12.75 -2.20
CA LEU A 99 -12.10 12.55 -2.79
C LEU A 99 -11.83 11.05 -2.91
N LYS A 100 -11.39 10.61 -4.08
CA LYS A 100 -10.96 9.23 -4.30
C LYS A 100 -9.67 9.20 -5.11
N SER A 101 -8.64 8.59 -4.56
CA SER A 101 -7.38 8.42 -5.29
C SER A 101 -7.52 7.39 -6.41
N GLU A 102 -6.65 7.49 -7.40
CA GLU A 102 -6.33 6.35 -8.24
C GLU A 102 -5.66 5.26 -7.38
N VAL A 103 -5.50 4.07 -7.95
CA VAL A 103 -4.79 2.98 -7.28
C VAL A 103 -3.30 3.31 -7.16
N ILE A 104 -2.85 3.44 -5.93
CA ILE A 104 -1.45 3.70 -5.58
C ILE A 104 -0.77 2.34 -5.43
N ARG A 105 0.26 2.08 -6.22
CA ARG A 105 1.03 0.84 -6.16
C ARG A 105 2.31 1.06 -5.39
N LEU A 106 2.57 0.20 -4.41
CA LEU A 106 3.73 0.28 -3.54
C LEU A 106 4.26 -1.11 -3.20
N MET A 107 5.53 -1.18 -2.82
CA MET A 107 6.08 -2.41 -2.23
C MET A 107 5.36 -2.73 -0.92
N PRO A 108 5.30 -3.99 -0.50
CA PRO A 108 4.81 -4.37 0.82
C PRO A 108 5.51 -3.60 1.94
N THR A 109 4.90 -3.53 3.11
CA THR A 109 5.51 -2.93 4.29
C THR A 109 6.85 -3.59 4.62
N ILE A 110 7.82 -2.82 5.09
CA ILE A 110 9.14 -3.33 5.50
C ILE A 110 9.00 -4.47 6.52
N GLN A 111 9.89 -5.46 6.44
CA GLN A 111 9.81 -6.68 7.24
C GLN A 111 9.69 -6.45 8.75
N VAL A 112 10.35 -5.41 9.28
CA VAL A 112 10.44 -5.17 10.72
C VAL A 112 9.32 -4.28 11.27
N SER A 113 8.45 -3.76 10.42
CA SER A 113 7.34 -2.90 10.83
C SER A 113 6.05 -3.70 10.97
N PRO A 114 5.41 -3.69 12.16
CA PRO A 114 4.12 -4.34 12.36
C PRO A 114 2.96 -3.60 11.70
N ALA A 115 3.17 -2.35 11.31
CA ALA A 115 2.19 -1.47 10.69
C ALA A 115 2.85 -0.62 9.61
N SER A 116 2.03 0.08 8.82
CA SER A 116 2.44 1.12 7.88
C SER A 116 1.79 2.44 8.29
N HIS A 117 2.16 3.53 7.63
CA HIS A 117 1.58 4.84 7.86
C HIS A 117 1.17 5.48 6.53
N VAL A 118 0.04 6.19 6.56
CA VAL A 118 -0.42 7.03 5.45
C VAL A 118 -0.50 8.46 5.96
N TYR A 119 0.37 9.30 5.43
CA TYR A 119 0.36 10.73 5.71
C TYR A 119 -0.46 11.46 4.67
N LEU A 120 -1.50 12.18 5.08
CA LEU A 120 -2.37 12.95 4.22
C LEU A 120 -2.30 14.44 4.52
N ARG A 121 -2.42 15.24 3.48
CA ARG A 121 -2.54 16.70 3.53
C ARG A 121 -3.80 17.11 2.78
N LEU A 122 -4.67 17.84 3.44
CA LEU A 122 -5.86 18.44 2.88
C LEU A 122 -5.70 19.96 2.86
N LEU A 123 -5.73 20.56 1.69
CA LEU A 123 -5.83 22.00 1.51
C LEU A 123 -7.30 22.34 1.26
N LEU A 124 -7.91 22.99 2.22
CA LEU A 124 -9.32 23.38 2.14
C LEU A 124 -9.53 24.60 1.23
N PRO A 125 -10.75 24.85 0.73
CA PRO A 125 -11.06 26.01 -0.12
C PRO A 125 -10.78 27.38 0.51
N ASN A 126 -10.71 27.43 1.84
CA ASN A 126 -10.37 28.63 2.62
C ASN A 126 -8.85 28.74 2.89
N GLU A 127 -8.02 28.03 2.11
CA GLU A 127 -6.57 27.98 2.21
C GLU A 127 -6.04 27.38 3.54
N THR A 128 -6.90 26.77 4.35
CA THR A 128 -6.46 26.06 5.56
C THR A 128 -5.85 24.73 5.19
N LEU A 129 -4.60 24.50 5.61
CA LEU A 129 -3.91 23.22 5.47
C LEU A 129 -4.16 22.37 6.73
N GLN A 130 -4.59 21.14 6.50
CA GLN A 130 -4.76 20.12 7.54
C GLN A 130 -3.89 18.92 7.21
N GLU A 131 -3.24 18.36 8.23
CA GLU A 131 -2.32 17.24 8.08
C GLU A 131 -2.76 16.10 9.01
N TYR A 132 -2.65 14.86 8.52
CA TYR A 132 -3.08 13.65 9.20
C TYR A 132 -2.02 12.58 9.06
N ASP A 133 -1.70 11.91 10.16
CA ASP A 133 -0.87 10.70 10.19
C ASP A 133 -1.75 9.52 10.59
N ILE A 134 -1.92 8.57 9.69
CA ILE A 134 -2.88 7.49 9.82
C ILE A 134 -2.12 6.17 9.87
N THR A 135 -2.23 5.47 11.00
CA THR A 135 -1.69 4.12 11.11
C THR A 135 -2.46 3.18 10.19
N ALA A 136 -1.74 2.45 9.37
CA ALA A 136 -2.25 1.48 8.42
C ALA A 136 -1.83 0.07 8.83
N PRO A 137 -2.57 -0.98 8.42
CA PRO A 137 -2.10 -2.34 8.59
C PRO A 137 -0.84 -2.57 7.77
N ALA A 138 0.00 -3.52 8.18
CA ALA A 138 1.11 -3.96 7.36
C ALA A 138 0.59 -4.47 6.01
N MET A 139 1.07 -3.88 4.92
CA MET A 139 0.65 -4.23 3.57
C MET A 139 1.43 -5.44 3.08
N LYS A 140 0.72 -6.49 2.67
CA LYS A 140 1.30 -7.78 2.23
C LYS A 140 1.48 -7.81 0.72
N VAL A 141 2.37 -8.67 0.25
CA VAL A 141 2.60 -8.98 -1.17
C VAL A 141 1.26 -9.25 -1.87
N GLY A 142 0.97 -8.48 -2.92
CA GLY A 142 -0.26 -8.59 -3.70
C GLY A 142 -1.53 -8.15 -2.97
N GLY A 143 -1.40 -7.59 -1.76
CA GLY A 143 -2.53 -7.12 -0.97
C GLY A 143 -3.23 -5.91 -1.60
N LYS A 144 -4.56 -5.83 -1.41
CA LYS A 144 -5.38 -4.70 -1.84
C LYS A 144 -6.03 -4.06 -0.63
N TYR A 145 -5.84 -2.76 -0.49
CA TYR A 145 -6.27 -2.00 0.68
C TYR A 145 -7.07 -0.77 0.26
N GLU A 146 -8.13 -0.50 0.98
CA GLU A 146 -8.90 0.72 0.86
C GLU A 146 -8.93 1.44 2.21
N LEU A 147 -8.46 2.68 2.23
CA LEU A 147 -8.60 3.60 3.35
C LEU A 147 -9.79 4.49 3.10
N ARG A 148 -10.87 4.28 3.86
CA ARG A 148 -12.09 5.09 3.78
C ARG A 148 -12.22 5.96 5.03
N LEU A 149 -12.26 7.25 4.84
CA LEU A 149 -12.34 8.26 5.91
C LEU A 149 -13.60 9.11 5.74
N ASN A 150 -14.12 9.63 6.85
CA ASN A 150 -15.17 10.64 6.86
C ASN A 150 -14.58 11.94 7.38
N TYR A 151 -14.54 12.97 6.54
CA TYR A 151 -13.95 14.27 6.89
C TYR A 151 -14.52 14.86 8.19
N ASN A 152 -15.81 14.73 8.44
CA ASN A 152 -16.44 15.26 9.64
C ASN A 152 -15.97 14.57 10.94
N GLN A 153 -15.32 13.40 10.83
CA GLN A 153 -14.78 12.63 11.94
C GLN A 153 -13.25 12.73 12.04
N MET A 154 -12.61 13.33 11.03
CA MET A 154 -11.15 13.52 11.02
C MET A 154 -10.77 14.69 11.92
N GLN A 155 -9.79 14.47 12.80
CA GLN A 155 -9.24 15.52 13.66
C GLN A 155 -7.80 15.82 13.21
N PRO A 156 -7.50 17.06 12.79
CA PRO A 156 -6.15 17.44 12.41
C PRO A 156 -5.19 17.31 13.60
N LYS A 157 -4.00 16.72 13.36
CA LYS A 157 -2.88 16.67 14.32
C LYS A 157 -3.17 16.13 15.74
N MET A 158 -4.10 15.27 15.93
CA MET A 158 -4.01 14.33 17.03
C MET A 158 -3.39 13.05 16.50
N ASN A 159 -2.45 12.44 17.24
CA ASN A 159 -2.09 11.04 17.04
C ASN A 159 -3.37 10.22 17.16
N LEU A 160 -4.04 10.08 16.05
CA LEU A 160 -5.14 9.18 15.93
C LEU A 160 -4.47 7.80 15.88
N GLU A 161 -4.31 7.17 17.04
CA GLU A 161 -4.54 5.73 17.08
C GLU A 161 -5.99 5.54 16.64
N ALA A 162 -6.22 5.79 15.38
CA ALA A 162 -7.49 5.48 14.78
C ALA A 162 -7.56 3.96 14.78
N THR A 163 -8.36 3.44 15.67
CA THR A 163 -9.04 2.17 15.42
C THR A 163 -9.89 2.45 14.19
N ILE A 164 -9.23 2.41 13.02
CA ILE A 164 -9.86 2.79 11.76
C ILE A 164 -10.73 1.61 11.37
N ASN A 165 -12.02 1.70 11.67
CA ASN A 165 -13.04 0.84 11.10
C ASN A 165 -13.16 1.02 9.55
N GLY A 166 -12.17 1.64 8.93
CA GLY A 166 -12.14 2.02 7.53
C GLY A 166 -11.19 1.23 6.66
N TRP A 167 -10.43 0.29 7.22
CA TRP A 167 -9.56 -0.57 6.43
C TRP A 167 -10.29 -1.82 5.96
N THR A 168 -10.40 -1.97 4.65
CA THR A 168 -10.93 -3.18 4.02
C THR A 168 -9.79 -3.87 3.28
N ASN A 169 -9.54 -5.12 3.59
CA ASN A 169 -8.72 -6.00 2.77
C ASN A 169 -9.60 -6.55 1.66
N LEU A 170 -9.27 -6.23 0.41
CA LEU A 170 -10.06 -6.58 -0.78
C LEU A 170 -9.58 -7.89 -1.44
N ASN A 171 -8.75 -8.70 -0.75
CA ASN A 171 -8.28 -9.99 -1.25
C ASN A 171 -9.25 -11.12 -0.93
#